data_99738e6f46d76bd9ba43928864937bfa
#
_entry.id   99738e6f46d76bd9ba43928864937bfa
#
_cell.length_a   1.000
_cell.length_b   1.000
_cell.length_c   1.000
_cell.angle_alpha   90.00
_cell.angle_beta   90.00
_cell.angle_gamma   90.00
#
_symmetry.space_group_name_H-M   'P 1'
#
loop_
_entity.id
_entity.type
_entity.pdbx_description
1 polymer ?
#
loop_
_entity_poly.entity_id
_entity_poly.type
_entity_poly.pdbx_seq_one_letter_code
_entity_poly.pdbx_strand_id
1 'polypeptide(L)'
;MSISITPAASERMRSFLASSPEAAGVRFGVKKMGCSGFGYVVDLAQGIAEGDQVLDVEGIPLVVSDTSLPLVDGTLIDFQRQGLNASFVFHNPNA
;
A
#
# COMPACT_ATOMS: atom_id res chain seq x y z
N MET A 1 -3.98 -9.67 -11.13
CA MET A 1 -3.74 -8.51 -10.25
C MET A 1 -2.27 -8.32 -10.09
N SER A 2 -1.78 -7.16 -10.42
CA SER A 2 -0.36 -6.93 -10.27
C SER A 2 -0.10 -5.57 -9.63
N ILE A 3 0.44 -5.64 -8.42
CA ILE A 3 0.90 -4.46 -7.70
C ILE A 3 2.39 -4.66 -7.52
N SER A 4 3.17 -3.65 -7.85
CA SER A 4 4.62 -3.71 -7.74
C SER A 4 5.09 -2.73 -6.66
N ILE A 5 6.17 -3.09 -6.00
CA ILE A 5 6.77 -2.26 -4.95
C ILE A 5 8.26 -2.11 -5.28
N THR A 6 8.76 -0.88 -5.25
CA THR A 6 10.20 -0.65 -5.46
C THR A 6 10.99 -1.13 -4.24
N PRO A 7 12.30 -1.38 -4.38
CA PRO A 7 13.12 -1.75 -3.22
C PRO A 7 13.06 -0.73 -2.08
N ALA A 8 13.02 0.56 -2.41
CA ALA A 8 12.93 1.60 -1.38
C ALA A 8 11.61 1.51 -0.60
N ALA A 9 10.49 1.31 -1.31
CA ALA A 9 9.18 1.16 -0.68
C ALA A 9 9.10 -0.12 0.14
N SER A 10 9.62 -1.23 -0.37
CA SER A 10 9.58 -2.50 0.35
C SER A 10 10.40 -2.44 1.64
N GLU A 11 11.54 -1.79 1.61
CA GLU A 11 12.36 -1.61 2.79
C GLU A 11 11.62 -0.79 3.86
N ARG A 12 10.95 0.27 3.44
CA ARG A 12 10.17 1.10 4.36
C ARG A 12 9.01 0.33 4.97
N MET A 13 8.32 -0.48 4.17
CA MET A 13 7.23 -1.31 4.66
C MET A 13 7.71 -2.36 5.64
N ARG A 14 8.87 -2.99 5.39
CA ARG A 14 9.45 -3.93 6.33
C ARG A 14 9.80 -3.26 7.65
N SER A 15 10.27 -2.03 7.59
CA SER A 15 10.56 -1.26 8.80
C SER A 15 9.31 -1.04 9.65
N PHE A 16 8.17 -0.71 9.01
CA PHE A 16 6.90 -0.57 9.70
C PHE A 16 6.48 -1.89 10.36
N LEU A 17 6.60 -2.98 9.63
CA LEU A 17 6.21 -4.30 10.15
C LEU A 17 7.11 -4.73 11.31
N ALA A 18 8.39 -4.41 11.23
CA ALA A 18 9.34 -4.73 12.31
C ALA A 18 9.00 -3.97 13.60
N SER A 19 8.46 -2.77 13.47
CA SER A 19 8.05 -1.96 14.62
C SER A 19 6.71 -2.36 15.21
N SER A 20 5.94 -3.18 14.49
CA SER A 20 4.60 -3.60 14.90
C SER A 20 4.42 -5.08 14.64
N PRO A 21 5.02 -5.94 15.48
CA PRO A 21 4.98 -7.39 15.24
C PRO A 21 3.57 -7.99 15.26
N GLU A 22 2.60 -7.32 15.86
CA GLU A 22 1.22 -7.77 15.88
C GLU A 22 0.45 -7.41 14.59
N ALA A 23 1.03 -6.62 13.69
CA ALA A 23 0.36 -6.25 12.45
C ALA A 23 0.28 -7.45 11.50
N ALA A 24 -0.87 -7.61 10.84
CA ALA A 24 -1.09 -8.70 9.88
C ALA A 24 -0.38 -8.43 8.54
N GLY A 25 -0.10 -7.17 8.24
CA GLY A 25 0.56 -6.79 7.00
C GLY A 25 0.47 -5.30 6.79
N VAL A 26 0.63 -4.89 5.54
CA VAL A 26 0.52 -3.49 5.14
C VAL A 26 -0.78 -3.32 4.35
N ARG A 27 -1.65 -2.45 4.81
CA ARG A 27 -2.91 -2.17 4.13
C ARG A 27 -2.69 -1.11 3.06
N PHE A 28 -3.05 -1.45 1.85
CA PHE A 28 -2.97 -0.55 0.71
C PHE A 28 -4.35 -0.43 0.07
N GLY A 29 -4.77 0.76 -0.23
CA GLY A 29 -6.06 0.97 -0.84
C GLY A 29 -6.27 2.41 -1.25
N VAL A 30 -7.53 2.75 -1.51
CA VAL A 30 -7.92 4.11 -1.86
C VAL A 30 -8.93 4.63 -0.85
N LYS A 31 -8.88 5.92 -0.64
CA LYS A 31 -9.78 6.63 0.27
C LYS A 31 -10.29 7.87 -0.44
N LYS A 32 -11.54 8.20 -0.22
CA LYS A 32 -12.10 9.42 -0.77
C LYS A 32 -11.49 10.63 -0.08
N MET A 33 -10.92 11.52 -0.87
CA MET A 33 -10.20 12.70 -0.38
C MET A 33 -10.95 13.97 -0.77
N GLY A 34 -11.83 14.42 0.09
CA GLY A 34 -12.61 15.64 -0.15
C GLY A 34 -13.44 15.55 -1.41
N CYS A 35 -13.53 16.65 -2.14
CA CYS A 35 -14.32 16.76 -3.37
C CYS A 35 -13.54 16.38 -4.62
N SER A 36 -12.25 16.14 -4.51
CA SER A 36 -11.38 16.03 -5.68
C SER A 36 -11.05 14.60 -6.08
N GLY A 37 -11.70 13.61 -5.50
CA GLY A 37 -11.51 12.22 -5.89
C GLY A 37 -10.88 11.37 -4.81
N PHE A 38 -10.07 10.40 -5.23
CA PHE A 38 -9.51 9.39 -4.34
C PHE A 38 -8.01 9.59 -4.16
N GLY A 39 -7.55 9.31 -2.95
CA GLY A 39 -6.12 9.24 -2.66
C GLY A 39 -5.74 7.83 -2.26
N TYR A 40 -4.46 7.50 -2.40
CA TYR A 40 -3.95 6.21 -1.97
C TYR A 40 -3.61 6.24 -0.49
N VAL A 41 -3.81 5.10 0.17
CA VAL A 41 -3.52 4.95 1.59
C VAL A 41 -2.61 3.76 1.79
N VAL A 42 -1.53 3.96 2.54
CA VAL A 42 -0.65 2.89 2.99
C VAL A 42 -0.56 2.98 4.51
N ASP A 43 -0.91 1.90 5.18
CA ASP A 43 -0.94 1.87 6.65
C ASP A 43 -0.69 0.45 7.11
N LEU A 44 -0.49 0.25 8.41
CA LEU A 44 -0.38 -1.09 8.97
C LEU A 44 -1.76 -1.70 9.12
N ALA A 45 -1.88 -2.96 8.69
CA ALA A 45 -3.12 -3.71 8.86
C ALA A 45 -3.05 -4.45 10.18
N GLN A 46 -3.93 -4.12 11.11
CA GLN A 46 -3.98 -4.77 12.42
C GLN A 46 -4.67 -6.13 12.34
N GLY A 47 -5.42 -6.36 11.29
CA GLY A 47 -6.10 -7.63 11.06
C GLY A 47 -6.58 -7.72 9.63
N ILE A 48 -7.06 -8.89 9.27
CA ILE A 48 -7.61 -9.15 7.94
C ILE A 48 -9.11 -9.38 8.10
N ALA A 49 -9.90 -8.52 7.48
CA ALA A 49 -11.35 -8.62 7.53
C ALA A 49 -11.88 -9.45 6.38
N GLU A 50 -13.15 -9.82 6.47
CA GLU A 50 -13.83 -10.47 5.37
C GLU A 50 -13.84 -9.54 4.16
N GLY A 51 -13.52 -10.08 2.99
CA GLY A 51 -13.40 -9.29 1.78
C GLY A 51 -12.02 -8.72 1.54
N ASP A 52 -11.10 -8.84 2.48
CA ASP A 52 -9.72 -8.43 2.25
C ASP A 52 -8.95 -9.51 1.51
N GLN A 53 -8.11 -9.07 0.59
CA GLN A 53 -7.19 -9.96 -0.13
C GLN A 53 -5.78 -9.68 0.36
N VAL A 54 -5.01 -10.75 0.55
CA VAL A 54 -3.61 -10.62 0.95
C VAL A 54 -2.74 -11.01 -0.23
N LEU A 55 -1.93 -10.06 -0.68
CA LEU A 55 -1.01 -10.26 -1.80
C LEU A 55 0.41 -10.26 -1.25
N ASP A 56 1.18 -11.28 -1.61
CA ASP A 56 2.59 -11.33 -1.24
C ASP A 56 3.39 -10.61 -2.31
N VAL A 57 3.86 -9.43 -2.00
CA VAL A 57 4.64 -8.60 -2.93
C VAL A 57 6.00 -8.32 -2.30
N GLU A 58 7.05 -8.82 -2.90
CA GLU A 58 8.42 -8.68 -2.41
C GLU A 58 8.58 -9.18 -0.97
N GLY A 59 7.84 -10.23 -0.61
CA GLY A 59 7.85 -10.78 0.74
C GLY A 59 7.02 -10.02 1.76
N ILE A 60 6.27 -9.02 1.31
CA ILE A 60 5.43 -8.19 2.17
C ILE A 60 3.97 -8.60 1.98
N PRO A 61 3.26 -8.96 3.07
CA PRO A 61 1.84 -9.22 2.97
C PRO A 61 1.07 -7.91 2.80
N LEU A 62 0.57 -7.69 1.60
CA LEU A 62 -0.15 -6.48 1.25
C LEU A 62 -1.64 -6.78 1.33
N VAL A 63 -2.33 -6.11 2.23
CA VAL A 63 -3.75 -6.34 2.48
C VAL A 63 -4.56 -5.28 1.72
N VAL A 64 -5.38 -5.75 0.79
CA VAL A 64 -6.17 -4.87 -0.08
C VAL A 64 -7.62 -5.31 -0.02
N SER A 65 -8.53 -4.39 0.19
CA SER A 65 -9.96 -4.73 0.21
C SER A 65 -10.46 -5.05 -1.20
N ASP A 66 -11.48 -5.89 -1.29
CA ASP A 66 -12.12 -6.26 -2.56
C ASP A 66 -12.50 -5.05 -3.39
N THR A 67 -13.04 -4.03 -2.72
CA THR A 67 -13.53 -2.84 -3.40
C THR A 67 -12.41 -1.97 -3.93
N SER A 68 -11.22 -2.05 -3.31
CA SER A 68 -10.06 -1.28 -3.76
C SER A 68 -9.27 -1.99 -4.84
N LEU A 69 -9.31 -3.32 -4.89
CA LEU A 69 -8.48 -4.10 -5.82
C LEU A 69 -8.55 -3.64 -7.27
N PRO A 70 -9.74 -3.50 -7.87
CA PRO A 70 -9.80 -3.05 -9.26
C PRO A 70 -9.30 -1.63 -9.48
N LEU A 71 -9.31 -0.82 -8.43
CA LEU A 71 -8.84 0.58 -8.52
C LEU A 71 -7.33 0.68 -8.41
N VAL A 72 -6.69 -0.26 -7.74
CA VAL A 72 -5.24 -0.21 -7.51
C VAL A 72 -4.46 -1.22 -8.34
N ASP A 73 -5.13 -2.02 -9.14
CA ASP A 73 -4.47 -3.01 -9.99
C ASP A 73 -3.49 -2.34 -10.95
N GLY A 74 -2.29 -2.87 -11.02
CA GLY A 74 -1.23 -2.32 -11.86
C GLY A 74 -0.43 -1.19 -11.22
N THR A 75 -0.73 -0.81 -9.98
CA THR A 75 -0.04 0.28 -9.31
C THR A 75 1.40 -0.11 -8.96
N LEU A 76 2.32 0.81 -9.17
CA LEU A 76 3.69 0.72 -8.67
C LEU A 76 3.80 1.63 -7.44
N ILE A 77 4.20 1.07 -6.32
CA ILE A 77 4.40 1.82 -5.08
C ILE A 77 5.89 2.09 -4.93
N ASP A 78 6.25 3.36 -4.82
CA ASP A 78 7.62 3.80 -4.62
C ASP A 78 7.70 4.61 -3.32
N PHE A 79 8.90 4.80 -2.81
CA PHE A 79 9.14 5.62 -1.64
C PHE A 79 10.26 6.58 -1.97
N GLN A 80 9.98 7.87 -1.92
CA GLN A 80 10.92 8.90 -2.34
C GLN A 80 11.15 9.90 -1.22
N ARG A 81 12.39 10.36 -1.15
CA ARG A 81 12.78 11.44 -0.25
C ARG A 81 13.01 12.71 -1.04
N GLN A 82 12.44 13.79 -0.56
CA GLN A 82 12.64 15.11 -1.15
C GLN A 82 13.01 16.07 -0.03
N GLY A 83 14.29 16.38 0.09
CA GLY A 83 14.79 17.20 1.20
C GLY A 83 14.59 16.52 2.54
N LEU A 84 13.84 17.14 3.44
CA LEU A 84 13.54 16.61 4.76
C LEU A 84 12.28 15.73 4.75
N ASN A 85 11.57 15.69 3.64
CA ASN A 85 10.32 14.94 3.53
C ASN A 85 10.54 13.61 2.83
N ALA A 86 9.77 12.61 3.24
CA ALA A 86 9.75 11.31 2.60
C ALA A 86 8.32 10.83 2.53
N SER A 87 7.93 10.27 1.39
CA SER A 87 6.56 9.81 1.20
C SER A 87 6.49 8.69 0.19
N PHE A 88 5.40 7.91 0.27
CA PHE A 88 5.09 6.94 -0.76
C PHE A 88 4.55 7.65 -1.99
N VAL A 89 4.99 7.18 -3.15
CA VAL A 89 4.56 7.70 -4.44
C VAL A 89 3.92 6.57 -5.22
N PHE A 90 2.83 6.83 -5.88
CA PHE A 90 2.04 5.80 -6.55
C PHE A 90 1.93 6.12 -8.04
N HIS A 91 2.22 5.11 -8.86
CA HIS A 91 2.09 5.21 -10.31
C HIS A 91 1.07 4.18 -10.76
N ASN A 92 -0.10 4.63 -11.16
CA ASN A 92 -1.18 3.76 -11.60
C ASN A 92 -1.53 4.10 -13.05
N PRO A 93 -1.26 3.18 -14.01
CA PRO A 93 -1.55 3.45 -15.41
C PRO A 93 -3.04 3.50 -15.71
N ASN A 94 -3.89 3.05 -14.79
CA ASN A 94 -5.34 3.08 -14.94
C ASN A 94 -5.97 4.35 -14.37
N ALA A 95 -5.16 5.21 -13.81
CA ALA A 95 -5.66 6.46 -13.23
C ALA A 95 -5.74 7.57 -14.25
#